data_da4d7ab3351df5e9199ae58d1fe681cc
#
_entry.id   da4d7ab3351df5e9199ae58d1fe681cc
#
_cell.length_a   1.000
_cell.length_b   1.000
_cell.length_c   1.000
_cell.angle_alpha   90.00
_cell.angle_beta   90.00
_cell.angle_gamma   90.00
#
_symmetry.space_group_name_H-M   'P 1'
#
loop_
_entity.id
_entity.type
_entity.pdbx_description
1 polymer ?
#
loop_
_entity_poly.entity_id
_entity_poly.type
_entity_poly.pdbx_seq_one_letter_code
_entity_poly.pdbx_strand_id
1 'polypeptide(L)'
;MIPLTLRANGRLPARFGIPAELAERLRSIESASILALLSGGLLSLVGLAATIRVPSEAAAGSWALTVASAALLSLSLLIHGRVAVVGSIAAIVTVTAFAAATLELTPTVVWLFAFVVPVVGLVHGPRLGALAGALSAPALHWIETGVAVDLVDPQTPFGFLILVALGATPAHLLTLARRRRDALDVQLARSEGLVVETERAREAEEAARHQAIFMLARAAEARDGTTGIHIEHVRDLAAELASAVGIADAEVQEIAWSAMLHDVGKLRVPDRVLLKPGRLDEEEWALIRQHPIWGEQLLMGDDGFALARRIARWHHENWDGSGYPDGLRGEAIPVPARIVRVVDVFDALRSERPYKPAWPLERSLEELRRMRGTGLDPDLVDLFVRLRNST
;
A
#
# COMPACT_ATOMS: atom_id res chain seq x y z
N MET A 1 19.19 6.70 4.73
CA MET A 1 18.25 7.33 5.66
C MET A 1 17.43 8.34 4.90
N ILE A 2 16.23 7.99 4.47
CA ILE A 2 15.24 8.89 3.87
C ILE A 2 13.94 8.63 4.64
N PRO A 3 13.38 9.61 5.34
CA PRO A 3 12.15 9.39 6.10
C PRO A 3 10.96 9.34 5.15
N LEU A 4 10.30 8.20 5.09
CA LEU A 4 8.98 8.01 4.48
C LEU A 4 7.91 8.62 5.39
N THR A 5 7.74 9.94 5.32
CA THR A 5 6.51 10.58 5.77
C THR A 5 5.51 10.51 4.62
N LEU A 6 4.73 9.44 4.57
CA LEU A 6 3.50 9.37 3.79
C LEU A 6 2.48 10.34 4.39
N ARG A 7 2.43 11.56 3.85
CA ARG A 7 1.29 12.47 4.06
C ARG A 7 0.07 11.85 3.38
N ALA A 8 -0.92 11.53 4.19
CA ALA A 8 -2.28 11.22 3.80
C ALA A 8 -2.91 12.47 3.14
N ASN A 9 -2.64 12.69 1.87
CA ASN A 9 -3.41 13.55 0.97
C ASN A 9 -3.13 13.02 -0.43
N GLY A 10 -4.11 12.29 -0.97
CA GLY A 10 -4.09 11.67 -2.30
C GLY A 10 -4.00 12.69 -3.46
N ARG A 11 -2.86 13.39 -3.57
CA ARG A 11 -2.50 14.18 -4.74
C ARG A 11 -1.20 13.61 -5.30
N LEU A 12 -1.33 12.97 -6.45
CA LEU A 12 -0.19 12.66 -7.32
C LEU A 12 0.60 13.95 -7.56
N PRO A 13 1.93 13.93 -7.50
CA PRO A 13 2.74 15.12 -7.81
C PRO A 13 2.50 15.53 -9.26
N ALA A 14 2.12 16.79 -9.46
CA ALA A 14 1.98 17.42 -10.76
C ALA A 14 3.34 17.41 -11.49
N ARG A 15 3.54 16.44 -12.38
CA ARG A 15 4.75 16.31 -13.21
C ARG A 15 4.78 17.23 -14.44
N PHE A 16 3.70 17.96 -14.70
CA PHE A 16 3.63 18.97 -15.78
C PHE A 16 2.88 20.17 -15.19
N GLY A 17 3.54 21.30 -15.03
CA GLY A 17 3.12 22.53 -14.37
C GLY A 17 1.78 23.17 -14.81
N ILE A 18 0.73 22.39 -14.93
CA ILE A 18 -0.62 22.86 -15.19
C ILE A 18 -1.22 23.29 -13.85
N PRO A 19 -1.63 24.57 -13.67
CA PRO A 19 -2.27 25.03 -12.46
C PRO A 19 -3.50 24.18 -12.14
N ALA A 20 -3.72 23.91 -10.85
CA ALA A 20 -4.84 23.06 -10.40
C ALA A 20 -6.21 23.54 -10.90
N GLU A 21 -6.41 24.87 -10.97
CA GLU A 21 -7.61 25.51 -11.55
C GLU A 21 -7.80 25.21 -13.04
N LEU A 22 -6.70 25.15 -13.81
CA LEU A 22 -6.78 24.82 -15.23
C LEU A 22 -7.06 23.34 -15.44
N ALA A 23 -6.50 22.46 -14.59
CA ALA A 23 -6.78 21.03 -14.60
C ALA A 23 -8.22 20.70 -14.17
N GLU A 24 -8.83 21.53 -13.34
CA GLU A 24 -10.23 21.41 -12.93
C GLU A 24 -11.18 21.97 -14.02
N ARG A 25 -10.82 23.07 -14.66
CA ARG A 25 -11.53 23.58 -15.84
C ARG A 25 -11.43 22.66 -17.05
N LEU A 26 -10.29 22.03 -17.29
CA LEU A 26 -10.12 21.04 -18.36
C LEU A 26 -10.91 19.74 -18.07
N ARG A 27 -11.14 19.39 -16.81
CA ARG A 27 -11.99 18.27 -16.40
C ARG A 27 -13.49 18.61 -16.45
N SER A 28 -13.85 19.88 -16.28
CA SER A 28 -15.25 20.37 -16.37
C SER A 28 -15.68 20.69 -17.80
N ILE A 29 -14.75 20.75 -18.75
CA ILE A 29 -15.10 20.72 -20.17
C ILE A 29 -15.62 19.31 -20.41
N GLU A 30 -16.92 19.13 -20.31
CA GLU A 30 -17.59 17.87 -20.64
C GLU A 30 -17.03 17.37 -21.97
N SER A 31 -16.65 16.10 -22.01
CA SER A 31 -16.16 15.44 -23.25
C SER A 31 -17.11 15.65 -24.45
N ALA A 32 -18.36 15.95 -24.16
CA ALA A 32 -19.38 16.42 -25.11
C ALA A 32 -18.99 17.68 -25.89
N SER A 33 -18.33 18.65 -25.24
CA SER A 33 -17.97 19.93 -25.88
C SER A 33 -16.79 19.77 -26.86
N ILE A 34 -15.83 18.92 -26.55
CA ILE A 34 -14.70 18.63 -27.45
C ILE A 34 -15.17 17.84 -28.66
N LEU A 35 -16.04 16.84 -28.46
CA LEU A 35 -16.60 16.06 -29.57
C LEU A 35 -17.54 16.87 -30.45
N ALA A 36 -18.30 17.79 -29.88
CA ALA A 36 -19.14 18.73 -30.65
C ALA A 36 -18.29 19.70 -31.51
N LEU A 37 -17.17 20.19 -30.97
CA LEU A 37 -16.19 20.97 -31.71
C LEU A 37 -15.54 20.20 -32.87
N LEU A 38 -15.15 18.94 -32.61
CA LEU A 38 -14.54 18.07 -33.62
C LEU A 38 -15.54 17.69 -34.72
N SER A 39 -16.79 17.39 -34.35
CA SER A 39 -17.83 17.05 -35.32
C SER A 39 -18.27 18.29 -36.15
N GLY A 40 -18.28 19.48 -35.56
CA GLY A 40 -18.52 20.74 -36.25
C GLY A 40 -17.40 21.11 -37.22
N GLY A 41 -16.15 20.91 -36.80
CA GLY A 41 -14.98 21.08 -37.66
C GLY A 41 -15.00 20.15 -38.88
N LEU A 42 -15.36 18.88 -38.68
CA LEU A 42 -15.44 17.87 -39.72
C LEU A 42 -16.59 18.19 -40.71
N LEU A 43 -17.78 18.60 -40.22
CA LEU A 43 -18.90 19.04 -41.04
C LEU A 43 -18.58 20.29 -41.86
N SER A 44 -17.84 21.24 -41.29
CA SER A 44 -17.35 22.43 -42.00
C SER A 44 -16.34 22.07 -43.12
N LEU A 45 -15.45 21.11 -42.88
CA LEU A 45 -14.50 20.60 -43.87
C LEU A 45 -15.20 19.85 -45.01
N VAL A 46 -16.21 19.04 -44.68
CA VAL A 46 -17.02 18.35 -45.70
C VAL A 46 -17.83 19.36 -46.53
N GLY A 47 -18.41 20.38 -45.92
CA GLY A 47 -19.09 21.48 -46.59
C GLY A 47 -18.14 22.28 -47.52
N LEU A 48 -16.91 22.57 -47.06
CA LEU A 48 -15.90 23.25 -47.84
C LEU A 48 -15.43 22.38 -49.03
N ALA A 49 -15.21 21.07 -48.85
CA ALA A 49 -14.84 20.14 -49.91
C ALA A 49 -15.95 19.96 -50.96
N ALA A 50 -17.21 20.03 -50.54
CA ALA A 50 -18.37 20.01 -51.41
C ALA A 50 -18.45 21.28 -52.30
N THR A 51 -18.14 22.48 -51.73
CA THR A 51 -18.14 23.74 -52.47
C THR A 51 -17.08 23.84 -53.56
N ILE A 52 -15.94 23.16 -53.43
CA ILE A 52 -14.85 23.16 -54.41
C ILE A 52 -15.22 22.38 -55.69
N ARG A 53 -16.22 21.49 -55.64
CA ARG A 53 -16.62 20.60 -56.77
C ARG A 53 -17.93 21.00 -57.48
N VAL A 54 -18.63 22.05 -57.06
CA VAL A 54 -19.96 22.37 -57.52
C VAL A 54 -19.92 23.56 -58.49
N PRO A 55 -20.69 23.54 -59.60
CA PRO A 55 -20.86 24.70 -60.50
C PRO A 55 -21.44 25.93 -59.76
N SER A 56 -21.07 27.11 -60.21
CA SER A 56 -21.28 28.40 -59.52
C SER A 56 -22.71 28.71 -59.03
N GLU A 57 -23.74 28.18 -59.72
CA GLU A 57 -25.14 28.41 -59.38
C GLU A 57 -25.62 27.60 -58.14
N ALA A 58 -25.01 26.43 -57.86
CA ALA A 58 -25.32 25.61 -56.68
C ALA A 58 -24.45 25.96 -55.47
N ALA A 59 -23.36 26.72 -55.61
CA ALA A 59 -22.42 27.07 -54.55
C ALA A 59 -23.08 27.94 -53.47
N ALA A 60 -24.01 28.83 -53.78
CA ALA A 60 -24.71 29.67 -52.84
C ALA A 60 -25.57 28.84 -51.85
N GLY A 61 -26.22 27.78 -52.32
CA GLY A 61 -27.00 26.87 -51.48
C GLY A 61 -26.14 26.06 -50.51
N SER A 62 -24.96 25.63 -51.00
CA SER A 62 -24.02 24.85 -50.14
C SER A 62 -23.36 25.69 -49.04
N TRP A 63 -23.06 26.95 -49.32
CA TRP A 63 -22.61 27.91 -48.31
C TRP A 63 -23.67 28.19 -47.24
N ALA A 64 -24.92 28.39 -47.64
CA ALA A 64 -26.03 28.60 -46.70
C ALA A 64 -26.23 27.40 -45.79
N LEU A 65 -26.08 26.17 -46.28
CA LEU A 65 -26.15 24.92 -45.52
C LEU A 65 -25.00 24.77 -44.51
N THR A 66 -23.80 25.14 -44.94
CA THR A 66 -22.58 25.06 -44.08
C THR A 66 -22.70 26.06 -42.92
N VAL A 67 -23.16 27.29 -43.19
CA VAL A 67 -23.39 28.34 -42.20
C VAL A 67 -24.54 27.95 -41.25
N ALA A 68 -25.63 27.41 -41.76
CA ALA A 68 -26.76 26.94 -40.96
C ALA A 68 -26.34 25.77 -40.03
N SER A 69 -25.54 24.83 -40.52
CA SER A 69 -25.03 23.72 -39.73
C SER A 69 -24.09 24.19 -38.62
N ALA A 70 -23.19 25.14 -38.90
CA ALA A 70 -22.30 25.75 -37.95
C ALA A 70 -23.04 26.56 -36.89
N ALA A 71 -24.09 27.30 -37.28
CA ALA A 71 -24.95 28.07 -36.39
C ALA A 71 -25.78 27.16 -35.44
N LEU A 72 -26.34 26.07 -35.97
CA LEU A 72 -27.07 25.07 -35.18
C LEU A 72 -26.15 24.33 -34.18
N LEU A 73 -24.93 24.05 -34.59
CA LEU A 73 -23.94 23.45 -33.73
C LEU A 73 -23.52 24.41 -32.59
N SER A 74 -23.29 25.67 -32.92
CA SER A 74 -22.96 26.72 -31.95
C SER A 74 -24.12 26.99 -30.99
N LEU A 75 -25.35 26.93 -31.44
CA LEU A 75 -26.54 27.04 -30.60
C LEU A 75 -26.68 25.81 -29.67
N SER A 76 -26.38 24.62 -30.16
CA SER A 76 -26.34 23.37 -29.37
C SER A 76 -25.32 23.42 -28.24
N LEU A 77 -24.17 24.09 -28.42
CA LEU A 77 -23.14 24.30 -27.40
C LEU A 77 -23.60 25.31 -26.31
N LEU A 78 -24.48 26.24 -26.66
CA LEU A 78 -25.00 27.25 -25.73
C LEU A 78 -26.19 26.77 -24.89
N ILE A 79 -26.95 25.79 -25.37
CA ILE A 79 -28.13 25.26 -24.70
C ILE A 79 -27.82 23.95 -24.01
N HIS A 80 -27.61 23.99 -22.68
CA HIS A 80 -27.41 22.81 -21.87
C HIS A 80 -28.69 21.99 -21.73
N GLY A 81 -28.71 20.74 -22.23
CA GLY A 81 -29.82 19.83 -21.96
C GLY A 81 -30.09 18.77 -23.03
N ARG A 82 -30.79 17.70 -22.66
CA ARG A 82 -31.14 16.56 -23.54
C ARG A 82 -31.95 16.98 -24.79
N VAL A 83 -32.74 18.03 -24.68
CA VAL A 83 -33.59 18.55 -25.80
C VAL A 83 -32.74 19.17 -26.90
N ALA A 84 -31.67 19.90 -26.55
CA ALA A 84 -30.75 20.49 -27.52
C ALA A 84 -30.01 19.43 -28.37
N VAL A 85 -29.68 18.29 -27.74
CA VAL A 85 -29.04 17.17 -28.41
C VAL A 85 -29.94 16.51 -29.45
N VAL A 86 -31.20 16.24 -29.10
CA VAL A 86 -32.17 15.64 -30.01
C VAL A 86 -32.45 16.60 -31.17
N GLY A 87 -32.57 17.90 -30.88
CA GLY A 87 -32.74 18.94 -31.91
C GLY A 87 -31.54 19.05 -32.85
N SER A 88 -30.33 18.96 -32.33
CA SER A 88 -29.11 19.00 -33.13
C SER A 88 -28.96 17.76 -34.03
N ILE A 89 -29.29 16.59 -33.53
CA ILE A 89 -29.27 15.34 -34.33
C ILE A 89 -30.33 15.43 -35.45
N ALA A 90 -31.53 15.85 -35.13
CA ALA A 90 -32.58 15.99 -36.13
C ALA A 90 -32.18 17.02 -37.22
N ALA A 91 -31.58 18.15 -36.83
CA ALA A 91 -31.09 19.16 -37.76
C ALA A 91 -29.95 18.63 -38.65
N ILE A 92 -28.99 17.93 -38.09
CA ILE A 92 -27.87 17.30 -38.84
C ILE A 92 -28.42 16.29 -39.85
N VAL A 93 -29.33 15.42 -39.44
CA VAL A 93 -29.97 14.43 -40.32
C VAL A 93 -30.70 15.09 -41.46
N THR A 94 -31.52 16.10 -41.14
CA THR A 94 -32.33 16.83 -42.16
C THR A 94 -31.44 17.59 -43.17
N VAL A 95 -30.44 18.32 -42.66
CA VAL A 95 -29.51 19.09 -43.52
C VAL A 95 -28.69 18.18 -44.40
N THR A 96 -28.21 17.05 -43.84
CA THR A 96 -27.38 16.10 -44.58
C THR A 96 -28.20 15.33 -45.62
N ALA A 97 -29.45 14.96 -45.30
CA ALA A 97 -30.37 14.36 -46.25
C ALA A 97 -30.71 15.29 -47.42
N PHE A 98 -30.97 16.56 -47.13
CA PHE A 98 -31.24 17.58 -48.14
C PHE A 98 -30.02 17.86 -49.05
N ALA A 99 -28.81 17.96 -48.45
CA ALA A 99 -27.56 18.12 -49.18
C ALA A 99 -27.28 16.93 -50.11
N ALA A 100 -27.51 15.71 -49.66
CA ALA A 100 -27.34 14.50 -50.47
C ALA A 100 -28.31 14.45 -51.64
N ALA A 101 -29.58 14.80 -51.43
CA ALA A 101 -30.60 14.81 -52.47
C ALA A 101 -30.35 15.90 -53.55
N THR A 102 -29.76 17.03 -53.17
CA THR A 102 -29.50 18.15 -54.09
C THR A 102 -28.15 18.07 -54.81
N LEU A 103 -27.17 17.40 -54.27
CA LEU A 103 -25.78 17.42 -54.72
C LEU A 103 -25.25 16.06 -55.23
N GLU A 104 -26.11 15.05 -55.41
CA GLU A 104 -25.73 13.67 -55.82
C GLU A 104 -24.58 13.06 -54.99
N LEU A 105 -24.45 13.42 -53.71
CA LEU A 105 -23.36 13.01 -52.84
C LEU A 105 -23.70 11.74 -51.99
N THR A 106 -24.50 10.83 -52.53
CA THR A 106 -25.03 9.64 -51.84
C THR A 106 -23.93 8.81 -51.14
N PRO A 107 -22.77 8.47 -51.73
CA PRO A 107 -21.77 7.68 -51.02
C PRO A 107 -21.15 8.40 -49.79
N THR A 108 -20.94 9.72 -49.90
CA THR A 108 -20.33 10.53 -48.82
C THR A 108 -21.24 10.63 -47.63
N VAL A 109 -22.56 10.71 -47.87
CA VAL A 109 -23.58 10.81 -46.81
C VAL A 109 -23.70 9.52 -46.01
N VAL A 110 -23.63 8.37 -46.68
CA VAL A 110 -23.64 7.05 -46.00
C VAL A 110 -22.49 6.95 -45.00
N TRP A 111 -21.28 7.35 -45.42
CA TRP A 111 -20.12 7.37 -44.54
C TRP A 111 -20.26 8.34 -43.37
N LEU A 112 -20.91 9.50 -43.55
CA LEU A 112 -21.15 10.45 -42.50
C LEU A 112 -22.07 9.87 -41.45
N PHE A 113 -23.16 9.19 -41.82
CA PHE A 113 -24.05 8.52 -40.85
C PHE A 113 -23.38 7.38 -40.11
N ALA A 114 -22.54 6.60 -40.76
CA ALA A 114 -21.75 5.53 -40.16
C ALA A 114 -20.82 6.07 -39.04
N PHE A 115 -20.42 7.34 -39.13
CA PHE A 115 -19.55 7.99 -38.17
C PHE A 115 -20.36 8.72 -37.06
N VAL A 116 -21.39 9.47 -37.42
CA VAL A 116 -22.20 10.29 -36.48
C VAL A 116 -22.97 9.44 -35.49
N VAL A 117 -23.58 8.34 -35.94
CA VAL A 117 -24.38 7.46 -35.07
C VAL A 117 -23.61 6.85 -33.90
N PRO A 118 -22.42 6.27 -34.11
CA PRO A 118 -21.59 5.81 -32.98
C PRO A 118 -21.17 6.93 -32.04
N VAL A 119 -20.84 8.11 -32.57
CA VAL A 119 -20.45 9.28 -31.77
C VAL A 119 -21.59 9.74 -30.86
N VAL A 120 -22.81 9.79 -31.37
CA VAL A 120 -24.01 10.11 -30.57
C VAL A 120 -24.18 9.08 -29.44
N GLY A 121 -24.01 7.80 -29.74
CA GLY A 121 -24.06 6.73 -28.75
C GLY A 121 -23.00 6.87 -27.66
N LEU A 122 -21.78 7.20 -28.05
CA LEU A 122 -20.65 7.41 -27.12
C LEU A 122 -20.88 8.59 -26.17
N VAL A 123 -21.39 9.70 -26.69
CA VAL A 123 -21.56 10.96 -25.94
C VAL A 123 -22.79 10.91 -25.04
N HIS A 124 -23.90 10.45 -25.57
CA HIS A 124 -25.22 10.59 -24.93
C HIS A 124 -25.79 9.26 -24.38
N GLY A 125 -25.08 8.19 -24.55
CA GLY A 125 -25.43 6.86 -24.05
C GLY A 125 -26.14 5.96 -25.08
N PRO A 126 -26.25 4.65 -24.77
CA PRO A 126 -26.67 3.64 -25.74
C PRO A 126 -28.11 3.82 -26.25
N ARG A 127 -29.01 4.38 -25.43
CA ARG A 127 -30.41 4.59 -25.82
C ARG A 127 -30.57 5.69 -26.90
N LEU A 128 -29.84 6.79 -26.76
CA LEU A 128 -29.85 7.85 -27.76
C LEU A 128 -29.04 7.47 -29.00
N GLY A 129 -27.96 6.72 -28.89
CA GLY A 129 -27.23 6.13 -30.01
C GLY A 129 -28.13 5.19 -30.84
N ALA A 130 -28.87 4.29 -30.18
CA ALA A 130 -29.81 3.40 -30.83
C ALA A 130 -30.94 4.18 -31.56
N LEU A 131 -31.48 5.21 -30.90
CA LEU A 131 -32.48 6.10 -31.50
C LEU A 131 -31.95 6.82 -32.75
N ALA A 132 -30.74 7.36 -32.67
CA ALA A 132 -30.08 8.01 -33.81
C ALA A 132 -29.91 7.05 -34.98
N GLY A 133 -29.50 5.80 -34.71
CA GLY A 133 -29.40 4.74 -35.71
C GLY A 133 -30.73 4.41 -36.34
N ALA A 134 -31.79 4.29 -35.52
CA ALA A 134 -33.15 4.00 -35.96
C ALA A 134 -33.71 5.09 -36.89
N LEU A 135 -33.46 6.35 -36.58
CA LEU A 135 -33.91 7.48 -37.39
C LEU A 135 -33.08 7.67 -38.65
N SER A 136 -31.80 7.25 -38.65
CA SER A 136 -30.89 7.40 -39.78
C SER A 136 -31.14 6.36 -40.87
N ALA A 137 -31.56 5.15 -40.54
CA ALA A 137 -31.79 4.08 -41.52
C ALA A 137 -32.85 4.40 -42.57
N PRO A 138 -34.06 4.90 -42.23
CA PRO A 138 -35.06 5.32 -43.22
C PRO A 138 -34.55 6.47 -44.10
N ALA A 139 -33.81 7.42 -43.54
CA ALA A 139 -33.28 8.55 -44.30
C ALA A 139 -32.21 8.07 -45.33
N LEU A 140 -31.36 7.15 -44.97
CA LEU A 140 -30.38 6.56 -45.89
C LEU A 140 -31.04 5.81 -47.02
N HIS A 141 -32.03 4.97 -46.72
CA HIS A 141 -32.76 4.23 -47.74
C HIS A 141 -33.46 5.16 -48.74
N TRP A 142 -34.09 6.22 -48.27
CA TRP A 142 -34.72 7.24 -49.13
C TRP A 142 -33.69 7.96 -50.03
N ILE A 143 -32.52 8.24 -49.51
CA ILE A 143 -31.40 8.86 -50.26
C ILE A 143 -30.92 7.96 -51.36
N GLU A 144 -30.76 6.65 -51.09
CA GLU A 144 -30.23 5.68 -52.08
C GLU A 144 -31.23 5.34 -53.18
N THR A 145 -32.50 5.22 -52.85
CA THR A 145 -33.52 4.66 -53.76
C THR A 145 -34.52 5.68 -54.32
N GLY A 146 -34.64 6.86 -53.70
CA GLY A 146 -35.66 7.85 -53.97
C GLY A 146 -37.08 7.41 -53.64
N VAL A 147 -37.25 6.25 -52.98
CA VAL A 147 -38.51 5.65 -52.60
C VAL A 147 -38.64 5.64 -51.08
N ALA A 148 -39.84 5.84 -50.58
CA ALA A 148 -40.11 5.71 -49.13
C ALA A 148 -39.78 4.28 -48.66
N VAL A 149 -39.27 4.18 -47.43
CA VAL A 149 -38.87 2.90 -46.84
C VAL A 149 -40.00 1.89 -46.85
N ASP A 150 -39.81 0.80 -47.57
CA ASP A 150 -40.65 -0.39 -47.39
C ASP A 150 -40.09 -1.24 -46.28
N LEU A 151 -40.74 -1.23 -45.13
CA LEU A 151 -40.38 -2.01 -43.96
C LEU A 151 -40.52 -3.52 -44.15
N VAL A 152 -41.14 -3.93 -45.25
CA VAL A 152 -41.32 -5.36 -45.63
C VAL A 152 -40.21 -5.87 -46.51
N ASP A 153 -39.35 -4.99 -47.07
CA ASP A 153 -38.19 -5.40 -47.86
C ASP A 153 -37.17 -6.12 -46.92
N PRO A 154 -36.78 -7.38 -47.21
CA PRO A 154 -35.82 -8.16 -46.42
C PRO A 154 -34.45 -7.51 -46.19
N GLN A 155 -34.04 -6.57 -47.04
CA GLN A 155 -32.75 -5.88 -46.93
C GLN A 155 -32.82 -4.66 -45.97
N THR A 156 -33.94 -4.03 -45.84
CA THR A 156 -34.16 -2.85 -44.99
C THR A 156 -33.98 -3.17 -43.50
N PRO A 157 -34.50 -4.29 -42.94
CA PRO A 157 -34.31 -4.63 -41.52
C PRO A 157 -32.85 -4.88 -41.17
N PHE A 158 -32.05 -5.44 -42.06
CA PHE A 158 -30.63 -5.75 -41.79
C PHE A 158 -29.78 -4.49 -41.67
N GLY A 159 -29.95 -3.52 -42.59
CA GLY A 159 -29.29 -2.20 -42.52
C GLY A 159 -29.71 -1.42 -41.28
N PHE A 160 -31.00 -1.45 -40.89
CA PHE A 160 -31.49 -0.85 -39.69
C PHE A 160 -30.87 -1.45 -38.42
N LEU A 161 -30.76 -2.77 -38.31
CA LEU A 161 -30.13 -3.45 -37.17
C LEU A 161 -28.66 -3.09 -37.04
N ILE A 162 -27.91 -2.99 -38.14
CA ILE A 162 -26.50 -2.60 -38.14
C ILE A 162 -26.33 -1.20 -37.57
N LEU A 163 -27.11 -0.22 -38.01
CA LEU A 163 -27.01 1.15 -37.53
C LEU A 163 -27.39 1.28 -36.05
N VAL A 164 -28.44 0.57 -35.60
CA VAL A 164 -28.80 0.53 -34.18
C VAL A 164 -27.67 -0.09 -33.34
N ALA A 165 -27.06 -1.18 -33.82
CA ALA A 165 -25.93 -1.82 -33.16
C ALA A 165 -24.70 -0.91 -33.10
N LEU A 166 -24.35 -0.25 -34.18
CA LEU A 166 -23.24 0.71 -34.26
C LEU A 166 -23.44 1.89 -33.28
N GLY A 167 -24.70 2.36 -33.11
CA GLY A 167 -25.00 3.45 -32.17
C GLY A 167 -24.97 3.01 -30.69
N ALA A 168 -25.42 1.79 -30.39
CA ALA A 168 -25.58 1.32 -29.03
C ALA A 168 -24.32 0.68 -28.43
N THR A 169 -23.59 -0.12 -29.24
CA THR A 169 -22.49 -0.95 -28.76
C THR A 169 -21.32 -0.18 -28.14
N PRO A 170 -20.78 0.88 -28.75
CA PRO A 170 -19.65 1.61 -28.19
C PRO A 170 -19.98 2.24 -26.84
N ALA A 171 -21.17 2.80 -26.69
CA ALA A 171 -21.61 3.40 -25.45
C ALA A 171 -21.86 2.36 -24.34
N HIS A 172 -22.37 1.19 -24.70
CA HIS A 172 -22.55 0.09 -23.79
C HIS A 172 -21.20 -0.42 -23.26
N LEU A 173 -20.24 -0.63 -24.16
CA LEU A 173 -18.87 -1.04 -23.80
C LEU A 173 -18.19 0.00 -22.89
N LEU A 174 -18.33 1.29 -23.17
CA LEU A 174 -17.78 2.35 -22.36
C LEU A 174 -18.40 2.36 -20.95
N THR A 175 -19.71 2.12 -20.87
CA THR A 175 -20.45 2.04 -19.59
C THR A 175 -19.98 0.84 -18.77
N LEU A 176 -19.79 -0.31 -19.41
CA LEU A 176 -19.23 -1.51 -18.75
C LEU A 176 -17.78 -1.27 -18.28
N ALA A 177 -16.95 -0.65 -19.10
CA ALA A 177 -15.57 -0.32 -18.75
C ALA A 177 -15.50 0.63 -17.54
N ARG A 178 -16.37 1.66 -17.50
CA ARG A 178 -16.47 2.57 -16.34
C ARG A 178 -16.88 1.83 -15.07
N ARG A 179 -17.96 1.03 -15.13
CA ARG A 179 -18.40 0.23 -13.98
C ARG A 179 -17.32 -0.73 -13.47
N ARG A 180 -16.56 -1.32 -14.40
CA ARG A 180 -15.45 -2.22 -14.04
C ARG A 180 -14.30 -1.47 -13.36
N ARG A 181 -13.98 -0.28 -13.85
CA ARG A 181 -13.00 0.61 -13.23
C ARG A 181 -13.41 1.01 -11.83
N ASP A 182 -14.64 1.50 -11.66
CA ASP A 182 -15.17 1.91 -10.34
C ASP A 182 -15.14 0.74 -9.33
N ALA A 183 -15.48 -0.46 -9.79
CA ALA A 183 -15.40 -1.67 -8.95
C ALA A 183 -13.96 -2.02 -8.56
N LEU A 184 -13.00 -1.85 -9.48
CA LEU A 184 -11.58 -2.07 -9.19
C LEU A 184 -11.02 -1.01 -8.22
N ASP A 185 -11.40 0.24 -8.37
CA ASP A 185 -11.00 1.33 -7.48
C ASP A 185 -11.50 1.08 -6.04
N VAL A 186 -12.74 0.60 -5.89
CA VAL A 186 -13.29 0.19 -4.59
C VAL A 186 -12.55 -1.01 -4.00
N GLN A 187 -12.21 -2.01 -4.82
CA GLN A 187 -11.43 -3.16 -4.34
C GLN A 187 -10.01 -2.76 -3.91
N LEU A 188 -9.36 -1.89 -4.68
CA LEU A 188 -8.04 -1.37 -4.34
C LEU A 188 -8.06 -0.61 -3.01
N ALA A 189 -8.98 0.33 -2.85
CA ALA A 189 -9.13 1.07 -1.60
C ALA A 189 -9.41 0.15 -0.38
N ARG A 190 -10.20 -0.92 -0.60
CA ARG A 190 -10.45 -1.91 0.45
C ARG A 190 -9.20 -2.72 0.80
N SER A 191 -8.42 -3.14 -0.20
CA SER A 191 -7.16 -3.87 0.03
C SER A 191 -6.12 -3.03 0.75
N GLU A 192 -5.98 -1.75 0.39
CA GLU A 192 -5.12 -0.80 1.09
C GLU A 192 -5.56 -0.60 2.55
N GLY A 193 -6.86 -0.49 2.80
CA GLY A 193 -7.41 -0.42 4.16
C GLY A 193 -7.07 -1.66 5.01
N LEU A 194 -7.19 -2.86 4.43
CA LEU A 194 -6.84 -4.10 5.12
C LEU A 194 -5.34 -4.20 5.44
N VAL A 195 -4.46 -3.73 4.55
CA VAL A 195 -3.01 -3.70 4.80
C VAL A 195 -2.71 -2.79 6.00
N VAL A 196 -3.28 -1.60 6.04
CA VAL A 196 -3.09 -0.66 7.16
C VAL A 196 -3.63 -1.23 8.48
N GLU A 197 -4.78 -1.89 8.45
CA GLU A 197 -5.38 -2.51 9.64
C GLU A 197 -4.51 -3.68 10.15
N THR A 198 -3.99 -4.52 9.24
CA THR A 198 -3.11 -5.64 9.60
C THR A 198 -1.81 -5.15 10.23
N GLU A 199 -1.22 -4.09 9.68
CA GLU A 199 0.01 -3.52 10.22
C GLU A 199 -0.21 -2.92 11.61
N ARG A 200 -1.32 -2.20 11.84
CA ARG A 200 -1.69 -1.69 13.16
C ARG A 200 -1.93 -2.81 14.18
N ALA A 201 -2.58 -3.90 13.76
CA ALA A 201 -2.79 -5.05 14.62
C ALA A 201 -1.46 -5.69 15.01
N ARG A 202 -0.52 -5.82 14.08
CA ARG A 202 0.83 -6.33 14.32
C ARG A 202 1.62 -5.45 15.29
N GLU A 203 1.61 -4.13 15.09
CA GLU A 203 2.25 -3.18 16.00
C GLU A 203 1.68 -3.24 17.42
N ALA A 204 0.35 -3.37 17.53
CA ALA A 204 -0.32 -3.50 18.82
C ALA A 204 0.04 -4.83 19.53
N GLU A 205 0.15 -5.92 18.78
CA GLU A 205 0.57 -7.23 19.31
C GLU A 205 2.02 -7.19 19.80
N GLU A 206 2.93 -6.60 19.03
CA GLU A 206 4.34 -6.41 19.43
C GLU A 206 4.43 -5.55 20.71
N ALA A 207 3.70 -4.45 20.78
CA ALA A 207 3.68 -3.59 21.94
C ALA A 207 3.14 -4.33 23.19
N ALA A 208 2.07 -5.11 23.04
CA ALA A 208 1.51 -5.92 24.11
C ALA A 208 2.50 -7.00 24.59
N ARG A 209 3.21 -7.65 23.66
CA ARG A 209 4.26 -8.62 23.97
C ARG A 209 5.41 -7.97 24.77
N HIS A 210 5.91 -6.83 24.33
CA HIS A 210 6.97 -6.10 25.03
C HIS A 210 6.52 -5.69 26.44
N GLN A 211 5.27 -5.24 26.59
CA GLN A 211 4.73 -4.90 27.90
C GLN A 211 4.62 -6.10 28.82
N ALA A 212 4.20 -7.27 28.30
CA ALA A 212 4.15 -8.51 29.07
C ALA A 212 5.56 -8.96 29.52
N ILE A 213 6.56 -8.91 28.62
CA ILE A 213 7.97 -9.18 28.95
C ILE A 213 8.43 -8.28 30.09
N PHE A 214 8.21 -6.96 29.95
CA PHE A 214 8.61 -5.99 30.97
C PHE A 214 7.97 -6.26 32.32
N MET A 215 6.67 -6.54 32.35
CA MET A 215 5.95 -6.83 33.60
C MET A 215 6.44 -8.13 34.25
N LEU A 216 6.67 -9.19 33.48
CA LEU A 216 7.20 -10.46 33.99
C LEU A 216 8.62 -10.30 34.54
N ALA A 217 9.49 -9.62 33.81
CA ALA A 217 10.86 -9.35 34.24
C ALA A 217 10.87 -8.54 35.55
N ARG A 218 10.10 -7.47 35.64
CA ARG A 218 9.96 -6.67 36.87
C ARG A 218 9.40 -7.47 38.04
N ALA A 219 8.45 -8.35 37.81
CA ALA A 219 7.90 -9.21 38.84
C ALA A 219 8.95 -10.19 39.41
N ALA A 220 9.80 -10.72 38.53
CA ALA A 220 10.93 -11.59 38.92
C ALA A 220 11.96 -10.81 39.75
N GLU A 221 12.35 -9.62 39.28
CA GLU A 221 13.32 -8.75 39.94
C GLU A 221 12.85 -8.21 41.31
N ALA A 222 11.57 -7.84 41.42
CA ALA A 222 11.00 -7.36 42.67
C ALA A 222 11.12 -8.38 43.78
N ARG A 223 11.17 -9.69 43.47
CA ARG A 223 11.42 -10.75 44.46
C ARG A 223 12.87 -10.88 44.89
N ASP A 224 13.82 -10.52 43.99
CA ASP A 224 15.26 -10.59 44.27
C ASP A 224 15.80 -9.37 45.05
N GLY A 225 14.90 -8.40 45.37
CA GLY A 225 15.26 -7.20 46.10
C GLY A 225 16.04 -6.16 45.32
N THR A 226 16.08 -6.28 43.97
CA THR A 226 16.71 -5.34 43.10
C THR A 226 15.72 -4.25 42.60
N THR A 227 16.21 -3.12 42.09
CA THR A 227 15.43 -1.88 41.93
C THR A 227 14.69 -1.76 40.61
N GLY A 228 14.60 -2.78 39.79
CA GLY A 228 14.00 -2.72 38.44
C GLY A 228 14.87 -2.07 37.37
N ILE A 229 15.98 -1.47 37.75
CA ILE A 229 16.92 -0.78 36.86
C ILE A 229 17.83 -1.79 36.13
N HIS A 230 18.14 -2.91 36.78
CA HIS A 230 19.00 -3.95 36.22
C HIS A 230 18.51 -4.49 34.89
N ILE A 231 17.23 -4.86 34.80
CA ILE A 231 16.66 -5.44 33.57
C ILE A 231 16.72 -4.46 32.39
N GLU A 232 16.54 -3.15 32.63
CA GLU A 232 16.66 -2.13 31.58
C GLU A 232 18.12 -1.98 31.14
N HIS A 233 19.06 -1.96 32.07
CA HIS A 233 20.49 -1.93 31.76
C HIS A 233 20.92 -3.16 30.94
N VAL A 234 20.51 -4.37 31.37
CA VAL A 234 20.83 -5.60 30.65
C VAL A 234 20.24 -5.57 29.24
N ARG A 235 19.00 -5.07 29.06
CA ARG A 235 18.38 -4.89 27.75
C ARG A 235 19.24 -4.00 26.86
N ASP A 236 19.58 -2.80 27.34
CA ASP A 236 20.27 -1.79 26.54
C ASP A 236 21.70 -2.19 26.20
N LEU A 237 22.43 -2.78 27.17
CA LEU A 237 23.75 -3.30 26.95
C LEU A 237 23.78 -4.52 26.02
N ALA A 238 22.77 -5.38 26.09
CA ALA A 238 22.64 -6.53 25.19
C ALA A 238 22.35 -6.07 23.74
N ALA A 239 21.51 -5.06 23.56
CA ALA A 239 21.27 -4.47 22.26
C ALA A 239 22.54 -3.87 21.66
N GLU A 240 23.28 -3.09 22.46
CA GLU A 240 24.52 -2.45 22.03
C GLU A 240 25.57 -3.50 21.62
N LEU A 241 25.78 -4.52 22.45
CA LEU A 241 26.75 -5.57 22.14
C LEU A 241 26.34 -6.41 20.93
N ALA A 242 25.05 -6.77 20.81
CA ALA A 242 24.52 -7.50 19.67
C ALA A 242 24.67 -6.73 18.35
N SER A 243 24.38 -5.43 18.36
CA SER A 243 24.60 -4.56 17.21
C SER A 243 26.08 -4.48 16.82
N ALA A 244 26.98 -4.37 17.80
CA ALA A 244 28.43 -4.33 17.56
C ALA A 244 29.00 -5.64 17.01
N VAL A 245 28.37 -6.77 17.30
CA VAL A 245 28.70 -8.09 16.70
C VAL A 245 28.29 -8.13 15.22
N GLY A 246 27.40 -7.25 14.77
CA GLY A 246 26.90 -7.23 13.40
C GLY A 246 25.61 -8.03 13.20
N ILE A 247 24.86 -8.30 14.26
CA ILE A 247 23.53 -8.91 14.20
C ILE A 247 22.55 -7.92 13.56
N ALA A 248 21.58 -8.42 12.78
CA ALA A 248 20.58 -7.59 12.12
C ALA A 248 19.67 -6.86 13.12
N ASP A 249 19.25 -5.62 12.82
CA ASP A 249 18.52 -4.75 13.74
C ASP A 249 17.26 -5.42 14.35
N ALA A 250 16.51 -6.19 13.56
CA ALA A 250 15.33 -6.90 14.05
C ALA A 250 15.69 -7.94 15.11
N GLU A 251 16.77 -8.69 14.91
CA GLU A 251 17.24 -9.70 15.85
C GLU A 251 17.89 -9.05 17.09
N VAL A 252 18.56 -7.92 16.92
CA VAL A 252 19.09 -7.11 18.04
C VAL A 252 17.96 -6.73 19.00
N GLN A 253 16.83 -6.25 18.48
CA GLN A 253 15.67 -5.90 19.31
C GLN A 253 15.10 -7.13 20.02
N GLU A 254 15.02 -8.27 19.34
CA GLU A 254 14.53 -9.50 19.94
C GLU A 254 15.45 -10.00 21.05
N ILE A 255 16.78 -9.93 20.87
CA ILE A 255 17.78 -10.24 21.91
C ILE A 255 17.60 -9.30 23.11
N ALA A 256 17.48 -8.01 22.88
CA ALA A 256 17.33 -7.01 23.91
C ALA A 256 16.11 -7.28 24.82
N TRP A 257 14.93 -7.47 24.23
CA TRP A 257 13.72 -7.81 24.99
C TRP A 257 13.80 -9.16 25.67
N SER A 258 14.36 -10.16 24.98
CA SER A 258 14.55 -11.50 25.54
C SER A 258 15.51 -11.53 26.71
N ALA A 259 16.56 -10.69 26.70
CA ALA A 259 17.53 -10.58 27.78
C ALA A 259 16.90 -10.18 29.14
N MET A 260 15.82 -9.40 29.12
CA MET A 260 15.09 -9.01 30.33
C MET A 260 14.53 -10.21 31.10
N LEU A 261 14.29 -11.34 30.41
CA LEU A 261 13.70 -12.56 30.98
C LEU A 261 14.74 -13.61 31.43
N HIS A 262 16.05 -13.29 31.36
CA HIS A 262 17.09 -14.26 31.70
C HIS A 262 16.88 -14.89 33.08
N ASP A 263 16.45 -14.12 34.04
CA ASP A 263 16.26 -14.49 35.45
C ASP A 263 14.81 -14.80 35.84
N VAL A 264 13.86 -14.88 34.89
CA VAL A 264 12.43 -15.11 35.17
C VAL A 264 12.17 -16.37 35.99
N GLY A 265 13.02 -17.37 35.88
CA GLY A 265 12.92 -18.61 36.66
C GLY A 265 13.12 -18.44 38.16
N LYS A 266 13.70 -17.33 38.63
CA LYS A 266 13.81 -17.00 40.04
C LYS A 266 12.43 -16.88 40.72
N LEU A 267 11.36 -16.68 39.95
CA LEU A 267 9.96 -16.74 40.46
C LEU A 267 9.64 -18.09 41.13
N ARG A 268 10.33 -19.16 40.81
CA ARG A 268 10.13 -20.48 41.43
C ARG A 268 11.10 -20.78 42.56
N VAL A 269 12.11 -19.95 42.81
CA VAL A 269 13.02 -20.10 43.95
C VAL A 269 12.29 -19.77 45.24
N PRO A 270 12.35 -20.62 46.29
CA PRO A 270 11.74 -20.32 47.57
C PRO A 270 12.33 -19.07 48.24
N ASP A 271 11.50 -18.22 48.87
CA ASP A 271 11.96 -16.97 49.47
C ASP A 271 13.02 -17.18 50.56
N ARG A 272 12.93 -18.28 51.30
CA ARG A 272 13.94 -18.64 52.32
C ARG A 272 15.36 -18.81 51.75
N VAL A 273 15.46 -19.09 50.43
CA VAL A 273 16.74 -19.24 49.73
C VAL A 273 17.08 -17.94 49.02
N LEU A 274 16.15 -17.39 48.27
CA LEU A 274 16.37 -16.19 47.46
C LEU A 274 16.71 -14.96 48.30
N LEU A 275 16.05 -14.79 49.44
CA LEU A 275 16.20 -13.65 50.37
C LEU A 275 17.07 -13.94 51.57
N LYS A 276 17.77 -15.07 51.61
CA LYS A 276 18.59 -15.46 52.73
C LYS A 276 19.73 -14.45 53.01
N PRO A 277 19.73 -13.82 54.20
CA PRO A 277 20.85 -12.96 54.58
C PRO A 277 22.07 -13.81 54.94
N GLY A 278 23.02 -13.94 54.01
CA GLY A 278 24.25 -14.65 54.24
C GLY A 278 24.64 -15.64 53.12
N ARG A 279 25.59 -16.55 53.44
CA ARG A 279 26.03 -17.53 52.47
C ARG A 279 25.03 -18.66 52.33
N LEU A 280 24.77 -19.07 51.09
CA LEU A 280 24.00 -20.25 50.75
C LEU A 280 24.82 -21.51 51.02
N ASP A 281 24.19 -22.55 51.53
CA ASP A 281 24.74 -23.89 51.60
C ASP A 281 24.64 -24.62 50.22
N GLU A 282 25.10 -25.84 50.17
CA GLU A 282 25.19 -26.59 48.91
C GLU A 282 23.78 -26.94 48.34
N GLU A 283 22.84 -27.27 49.24
CA GLU A 283 21.45 -27.59 48.84
C GLU A 283 20.72 -26.33 48.37
N GLU A 284 20.89 -25.19 49.01
CA GLU A 284 20.36 -23.92 48.62
C GLU A 284 20.94 -23.44 47.25
N TRP A 285 22.26 -23.62 47.05
CA TRP A 285 22.88 -23.35 45.78
C TRP A 285 22.33 -24.25 44.68
N ALA A 286 22.06 -25.52 44.96
CA ALA A 286 21.46 -26.44 44.02
C ALA A 286 20.05 -25.94 43.56
N LEU A 287 19.29 -25.36 44.51
CA LEU A 287 17.97 -24.73 44.17
C LEU A 287 18.10 -23.49 43.31
N ILE A 288 19.04 -22.58 43.63
CA ILE A 288 19.31 -21.40 42.81
C ILE A 288 19.69 -21.81 41.40
N ARG A 289 20.54 -22.78 41.21
CA ARG A 289 21.00 -23.27 39.90
C ARG A 289 19.87 -23.89 39.05
N GLN A 290 18.68 -24.10 39.59
CA GLN A 290 17.52 -24.57 38.83
C GLN A 290 16.81 -23.45 38.10
N HIS A 291 17.02 -22.15 38.45
CA HIS A 291 16.27 -21.07 37.83
C HIS A 291 16.42 -20.99 36.31
N PRO A 292 17.53 -21.32 35.66
CA PRO A 292 17.62 -21.35 34.19
C PRO A 292 16.64 -22.37 33.57
N ILE A 293 16.54 -23.57 34.17
CA ILE A 293 15.62 -24.61 33.73
C ILE A 293 14.17 -24.18 33.98
N TRP A 294 13.90 -23.60 35.14
CA TRP A 294 12.57 -23.08 35.47
C TRP A 294 12.18 -21.89 34.61
N GLY A 295 13.13 -21.03 34.22
CA GLY A 295 12.92 -19.93 33.30
C GLY A 295 12.51 -20.43 31.91
N GLU A 296 13.23 -21.39 31.36
CA GLU A 296 12.85 -22.07 30.12
C GLU A 296 11.43 -22.65 30.21
N GLN A 297 11.11 -23.38 31.29
CA GLN A 297 9.79 -23.99 31.50
C GLN A 297 8.65 -22.97 31.62
N LEU A 298 8.88 -21.84 32.28
CA LEU A 298 7.89 -20.77 32.43
C LEU A 298 7.55 -20.11 31.10
N LEU A 299 8.52 -20.07 30.16
CA LEU A 299 8.36 -19.46 28.84
C LEU A 299 7.94 -20.46 27.76
N MET A 300 7.62 -21.71 28.13
CA MET A 300 7.12 -22.74 27.21
C MET A 300 5.68 -22.43 26.76
N GLY A 301 5.33 -22.88 25.55
CA GLY A 301 3.95 -22.85 25.04
C GLY A 301 3.65 -21.69 24.09
N ASP A 302 4.56 -20.74 23.93
CA ASP A 302 4.46 -19.67 22.95
C ASP A 302 5.80 -19.52 22.21
N ASP A 303 5.75 -19.63 20.87
CA ASP A 303 6.94 -19.52 20.01
C ASP A 303 7.54 -18.10 20.02
N GLY A 304 6.75 -17.09 20.38
CA GLY A 304 7.22 -15.71 20.58
C GLY A 304 8.28 -15.57 21.68
N PHE A 305 8.42 -16.56 22.57
CA PHE A 305 9.44 -16.59 23.62
C PHE A 305 10.61 -17.56 23.34
N ALA A 306 10.72 -18.08 22.10
CA ALA A 306 11.74 -19.07 21.75
C ALA A 306 13.17 -18.59 22.06
N LEU A 307 13.50 -17.34 21.76
CA LEU A 307 14.81 -16.75 22.06
C LEU A 307 14.98 -16.52 23.56
N ALA A 308 13.98 -16.01 24.24
CA ALA A 308 14.02 -15.80 25.70
C ALA A 308 14.22 -17.11 26.47
N ARG A 309 13.60 -18.22 26.03
CA ARG A 309 13.81 -19.56 26.58
C ARG A 309 15.28 -19.98 26.51
N ARG A 310 15.91 -19.77 25.36
CA ARG A 310 17.33 -20.10 25.13
C ARG A 310 18.25 -19.26 26.00
N ILE A 311 17.97 -17.95 26.11
CA ILE A 311 18.72 -17.05 27.01
C ILE A 311 18.53 -17.47 28.45
N ALA A 312 17.28 -17.65 28.92
CA ALA A 312 16.99 -18.05 30.29
C ALA A 312 17.70 -19.36 30.68
N ARG A 313 17.73 -20.35 29.76
CA ARG A 313 18.39 -21.63 30.04
C ARG A 313 19.90 -21.52 30.11
N TRP A 314 20.54 -20.73 29.23
CA TRP A 314 21.99 -20.81 29.00
C TRP A 314 22.82 -19.58 29.41
N HIS A 315 22.21 -18.55 29.98
CA HIS A 315 22.94 -17.35 30.40
C HIS A 315 23.94 -17.60 31.55
N HIS A 316 23.89 -18.75 32.23
CA HIS A 316 24.89 -19.17 33.22
C HIS A 316 25.89 -20.21 32.72
N GLU A 317 25.87 -20.52 31.44
CA GLU A 317 26.93 -21.32 30.86
C GLU A 317 28.22 -20.51 30.80
N ASN A 318 29.36 -21.18 31.13
CA ASN A 318 30.67 -20.60 31.05
C ASN A 318 31.36 -21.05 29.76
N TRP A 319 32.19 -20.20 29.18
CA TRP A 319 32.87 -20.47 27.93
C TRP A 319 33.72 -21.79 27.98
N ASP A 320 34.32 -22.09 29.13
CA ASP A 320 35.14 -23.28 29.34
C ASP A 320 34.31 -24.55 29.67
N GLY A 321 32.98 -24.47 29.74
CA GLY A 321 32.08 -25.58 30.05
C GLY A 321 31.92 -25.86 31.56
N SER A 322 32.44 -25.02 32.43
CA SER A 322 32.25 -25.13 33.90
C SER A 322 30.92 -24.53 34.38
N GLY A 323 30.08 -24.03 33.47
CA GLY A 323 28.80 -23.44 33.75
C GLY A 323 27.67 -24.43 34.02
N TYR A 324 26.44 -23.92 34.04
CA TYR A 324 25.24 -24.72 34.26
C TYR A 324 24.07 -24.14 33.43
N PRO A 325 23.02 -24.92 33.12
CA PRO A 325 22.65 -26.24 33.62
C PRO A 325 23.26 -27.42 32.80
N ASP A 326 23.67 -27.20 31.54
CA ASP A 326 24.03 -28.27 30.60
C ASP A 326 25.54 -28.46 30.43
N GLY A 327 26.37 -27.53 30.92
CA GLY A 327 27.82 -27.55 30.77
C GLY A 327 28.29 -27.34 29.31
N LEU A 328 27.53 -26.50 28.55
CA LEU A 328 27.90 -26.16 27.17
C LEU A 328 29.22 -25.40 27.13
N ARG A 329 30.00 -25.63 26.06
CA ARG A 329 31.34 -25.06 25.94
C ARG A 329 31.53 -24.29 24.64
N GLY A 330 32.14 -23.11 24.70
CA GLY A 330 32.53 -22.32 23.54
C GLY A 330 31.34 -21.96 22.68
N GLU A 331 31.45 -22.22 21.39
CA GLU A 331 30.41 -21.89 20.42
C GLU A 331 29.12 -22.74 20.50
N ALA A 332 29.15 -23.85 21.28
CA ALA A 332 27.92 -24.59 21.58
C ALA A 332 26.94 -23.76 22.41
N ILE A 333 27.41 -22.73 23.14
CA ILE A 333 26.57 -21.77 23.84
C ILE A 333 26.02 -20.81 22.79
N PRO A 334 24.67 -20.63 22.67
CA PRO A 334 24.08 -19.70 21.71
C PRO A 334 24.60 -18.27 21.89
N VAL A 335 24.88 -17.57 20.79
CA VAL A 335 25.38 -16.17 20.81
C VAL A 335 24.59 -15.26 21.71
N PRO A 336 23.21 -15.23 21.66
CA PRO A 336 22.44 -14.39 22.56
C PRO A 336 22.68 -14.68 24.05
N ALA A 337 22.83 -15.94 24.43
CA ALA A 337 23.12 -16.30 25.83
C ALA A 337 24.51 -15.83 26.24
N ARG A 338 25.52 -15.94 25.36
CA ARG A 338 26.87 -15.41 25.59
C ARG A 338 26.90 -13.91 25.76
N ILE A 339 26.11 -13.18 24.92
CA ILE A 339 25.93 -11.72 25.02
C ILE A 339 25.34 -11.36 26.39
N VAL A 340 24.24 -12.01 26.78
CA VAL A 340 23.58 -11.73 28.06
C VAL A 340 24.52 -12.05 29.23
N ARG A 341 25.30 -13.13 29.14
CA ARG A 341 26.27 -13.46 30.17
C ARG A 341 27.30 -12.35 30.40
N VAL A 342 27.85 -11.75 29.35
CA VAL A 342 28.83 -10.65 29.46
C VAL A 342 28.19 -9.43 30.12
N VAL A 343 27.00 -9.02 29.65
CA VAL A 343 26.34 -7.80 30.13
C VAL A 343 25.78 -7.96 31.55
N ASP A 344 25.26 -9.15 31.89
CA ASP A 344 24.77 -9.44 33.25
C ASP A 344 25.93 -9.38 34.27
N VAL A 345 27.07 -10.03 33.97
CA VAL A 345 28.25 -9.92 34.84
C VAL A 345 28.71 -8.49 35.00
N PHE A 346 28.75 -7.72 33.89
CA PHE A 346 29.15 -6.30 33.94
C PHE A 346 28.20 -5.48 34.79
N ASP A 347 26.88 -5.59 34.56
CA ASP A 347 25.88 -4.84 35.34
C ASP A 347 25.90 -5.23 36.81
N ALA A 348 26.03 -6.53 37.12
CA ALA A 348 26.16 -7.00 38.48
C ALA A 348 27.40 -6.44 39.22
N LEU A 349 28.50 -6.16 38.51
CA LEU A 349 29.67 -5.48 39.07
C LEU A 349 29.47 -4.00 39.29
N ARG A 350 28.71 -3.33 38.40
CA ARG A 350 28.43 -1.89 38.38
C ARG A 350 27.24 -1.48 39.25
N SER A 351 26.38 -2.41 39.60
CA SER A 351 25.20 -2.16 40.44
C SER A 351 25.56 -2.22 41.91
N GLU A 352 24.98 -1.27 42.69
CA GLU A 352 25.02 -1.31 44.14
C GLU A 352 24.08 -2.41 44.64
N ARG A 353 24.59 -3.23 45.55
CA ARG A 353 23.80 -4.27 46.24
C ARG A 353 23.90 -4.11 47.77
N PRO A 354 22.95 -4.59 48.56
CA PRO A 354 22.94 -4.39 49.99
C PRO A 354 24.26 -4.75 50.73
N TYR A 355 25.07 -5.61 50.07
CA TYR A 355 26.32 -6.11 50.67
C TYR A 355 27.57 -5.77 49.85
N LYS A 356 27.42 -4.95 48.77
CA LYS A 356 28.50 -4.65 47.84
C LYS A 356 28.31 -3.28 47.17
N PRO A 357 29.24 -2.32 47.36
CA PRO A 357 29.19 -1.06 46.62
C PRO A 357 29.46 -1.35 45.12
N ALA A 358 28.93 -0.46 44.23
CA ALA A 358 29.22 -0.47 42.82
C ALA A 358 30.71 -0.33 42.58
N TRP A 359 31.27 -1.16 41.67
CA TRP A 359 32.67 -1.03 41.28
C TRP A 359 32.88 0.09 40.28
N PRO A 360 34.07 0.75 40.32
CA PRO A 360 34.49 1.66 39.25
C PRO A 360 34.52 0.95 37.89
N LEU A 361 34.35 1.71 36.79
CA LEU A 361 34.32 1.18 35.43
C LEU A 361 35.56 0.35 35.12
N GLU A 362 36.75 0.93 35.36
CA GLU A 362 38.01 0.31 35.05
C GLU A 362 38.18 -1.04 35.73
N ARG A 363 37.83 -1.12 37.00
CA ARG A 363 37.88 -2.37 37.79
C ARG A 363 36.88 -3.40 37.24
N SER A 364 35.69 -2.96 36.80
CA SER A 364 34.70 -3.89 36.20
C SER A 364 35.19 -4.44 34.88
N LEU A 365 35.84 -3.62 34.05
CA LEU A 365 36.45 -4.05 32.79
C LEU A 365 37.66 -4.98 32.99
N GLU A 366 38.46 -4.74 34.03
CA GLU A 366 39.55 -5.65 34.39
C GLU A 366 39.03 -7.01 34.78
N GLU A 367 37.95 -7.11 35.54
CA GLU A 367 37.34 -8.37 35.91
C GLU A 367 36.77 -9.13 34.71
N LEU A 368 36.09 -8.43 33.76
CA LEU A 368 35.66 -9.06 32.50
C LEU A 368 36.85 -9.65 31.73
N ARG A 369 38.00 -8.89 31.65
CA ARG A 369 39.22 -9.42 31.01
C ARG A 369 39.78 -10.64 31.75
N ARG A 370 39.71 -10.71 33.08
CA ARG A 370 40.11 -11.84 33.88
C ARG A 370 39.27 -13.10 33.60
N MET A 371 37.97 -12.90 33.33
CA MET A 371 37.03 -13.98 33.02
C MET A 371 37.07 -14.40 31.53
N ARG A 372 37.82 -13.69 30.71
CA ARG A 372 37.97 -13.91 29.27
C ARG A 372 38.47 -15.35 28.97
N GLY A 373 37.74 -16.07 28.12
CA GLY A 373 38.08 -17.45 27.72
C GLY A 373 37.84 -18.54 28.79
N THR A 374 37.39 -18.15 29.98
CA THR A 374 36.93 -19.05 31.04
C THR A 374 35.42 -18.90 31.27
N GLY A 375 35.00 -17.92 32.05
CA GLY A 375 33.60 -17.67 32.30
C GLY A 375 32.88 -16.93 31.15
N LEU A 376 33.60 -16.17 30.31
CA LEU A 376 33.06 -15.32 29.26
C LEU A 376 33.70 -15.58 27.91
N ASP A 377 32.91 -15.38 26.86
CA ASP A 377 33.36 -15.44 25.46
C ASP A 377 34.47 -14.40 25.22
N PRO A 378 35.65 -14.82 24.75
CA PRO A 378 36.80 -13.92 24.60
C PRO A 378 36.56 -12.80 23.59
N ASP A 379 35.85 -13.06 22.48
CA ASP A 379 35.64 -12.08 21.43
C ASP A 379 34.57 -11.04 21.84
N LEU A 380 33.53 -11.47 22.55
CA LEU A 380 32.51 -10.60 23.09
C LEU A 380 33.08 -9.71 24.21
N VAL A 381 33.96 -10.24 25.07
CA VAL A 381 34.63 -9.41 26.09
C VAL A 381 35.52 -8.36 25.44
N ASP A 382 36.33 -8.72 24.44
CA ASP A 382 37.23 -7.77 23.76
C ASP A 382 36.41 -6.68 23.04
N LEU A 383 35.29 -7.04 22.42
CA LEU A 383 34.38 -6.09 21.78
C LEU A 383 33.73 -5.18 22.81
N PHE A 384 33.15 -5.70 23.87
CA PHE A 384 32.48 -4.95 24.92
C PHE A 384 33.43 -3.93 25.60
N VAL A 385 34.64 -4.35 25.88
CA VAL A 385 35.67 -3.47 26.47
C VAL A 385 36.03 -2.33 25.53
N ARG A 386 36.15 -2.59 24.23
CA ARG A 386 36.35 -1.51 23.24
C ARG A 386 35.19 -0.50 23.24
N LEU A 387 33.96 -0.99 23.25
CA LEU A 387 32.77 -0.11 23.29
C LEU A 387 32.76 0.80 24.53
N ARG A 388 33.09 0.24 25.71
CA ARG A 388 33.12 1.01 26.97
C ARG A 388 34.29 2.01 27.08
N ASN A 389 35.37 1.80 26.37
CA ASN A 389 36.51 2.74 26.33
C ASN A 389 36.34 3.88 25.30
N SER A 390 35.35 3.77 24.39
CA SER A 390 35.09 4.74 23.32
C SER A 390 33.98 5.74 23.72
N THR A 391 33.33 5.50 24.85
CA THR A 391 32.27 6.34 25.44
C THR A 391 32.81 7.12 26.61
#